data_27d698d41ae49a614d6bec6e0efa2e7f
#
_entry.id   27d698d41ae49a614d6bec6e0efa2e7f
#
_cell.length_a   1.000
_cell.length_b   1.000
_cell.length_c   1.000
_cell.angle_alpha   90.00
_cell.angle_beta   90.00
_cell.angle_gamma   90.00
#
_symmetry.space_group_name_H-M   'P 1'
#
loop_
_entity.id
_entity.type
_entity.pdbx_description
1 polymer ?
#
loop_
_entity_poly.entity_id
_entity_poly.type
_entity_poly.pdbx_seq_one_letter_code
_entity_poly.pdbx_strand_id
1 'polypeptide(L)'
;MMTKKALGLMIGALLSGALIGGEAAAGQTLADFHSKMGGCASCHGTNAVTAASVPDDERALNAQCQTCHGSYKDIRKTGTEIDPHHSHLGDINCTSCHTAHARPKLVCNDCHTFPNKMPFADAPEATPKAAPDEAAIEAAMKAEPRESYDVVVIGAGSAGFNAAIAARRAGASVLLLEKHSFSGGNSMLAAGGYNAVGTKQQKAKGINDTVEAYVEDTLKGGRGKNDRALVEILAKESAAGVEWLEGMGADLSEVKRSGGARVDRTHRPTGGETVGPHIIKTLRAQAEKDGVPARLNSRAVRLLVDENHTVRGVVVEGRHSGLYRVNAKAVVLAAGGYGQNKEMVAFYRPTFKGMTSSNNVTSTGDGVRMALEAGASMTDIDWIQAHPTVGKGSRILISETVRGVGAVMVNETGARFVNELTTRDRASDAILKQPGRHAWLVFDADLYAKAKMVRGYDHLGMLKKADTIEGLAEAAGMDPKVLEKTLTDYNAYRAKGHDDAFGRPDMPLAVAKAPFYAVEVAPGIHHTMGGVAVTTESEVLDIQSRPMPGLYAAGEVTGGVHGFNRLGGNAVADTVVFGRRAGEHAAKYALEQK
;
A
#
# COMPACT_ATOMS: atom_id res chain seq x y z
N MET A 1 -42.35 -32.55 18.72
CA MET A 1 -41.61 -31.28 18.96
C MET A 1 -40.15 -31.61 19.17
N MET A 2 -39.34 -31.59 18.12
CA MET A 2 -37.90 -31.78 18.23
C MET A 2 -37.25 -30.47 18.72
N THR A 3 -36.44 -30.55 19.72
CA THR A 3 -35.80 -29.39 20.34
C THR A 3 -34.74 -28.79 19.38
N LYS A 4 -34.60 -27.48 19.36
CA LYS A 4 -33.63 -26.74 18.54
C LYS A 4 -32.17 -27.27 18.61
N LYS A 5 -31.79 -27.97 19.67
CA LYS A 5 -30.48 -28.61 19.81
C LYS A 5 -30.28 -29.85 18.92
N ALA A 6 -31.35 -30.63 18.66
CA ALA A 6 -31.26 -31.79 17.81
C ALA A 6 -31.15 -31.44 16.32
N LEU A 7 -31.74 -30.30 15.91
CA LEU A 7 -31.64 -29.81 14.54
C LEU A 7 -30.25 -29.25 14.25
N GLY A 8 -29.62 -28.57 15.22
CA GLY A 8 -28.24 -28.06 15.07
C GLY A 8 -27.19 -29.17 14.96
N LEU A 9 -27.37 -30.30 15.65
CA LEU A 9 -26.44 -31.44 15.56
C LEU A 9 -26.59 -32.23 14.26
N MET A 10 -27.80 -32.32 13.68
CA MET A 10 -28.00 -32.99 12.39
C MET A 10 -27.47 -32.15 11.21
N ILE A 11 -27.56 -30.83 11.28
CA ILE A 11 -27.00 -29.94 10.25
C ILE A 11 -25.47 -29.90 10.34
N GLY A 12 -24.90 -29.91 11.54
CA GLY A 12 -23.45 -29.97 11.73
C GLY A 12 -22.80 -31.27 11.25
N ALA A 13 -23.48 -32.40 11.40
CA ALA A 13 -22.98 -33.71 10.95
C ALA A 13 -23.06 -33.91 9.43
N LEU A 14 -24.01 -33.26 8.75
CA LEU A 14 -24.12 -33.29 7.29
C LEU A 14 -23.17 -32.32 6.59
N LEU A 15 -22.77 -31.22 7.24
CA LEU A 15 -21.88 -30.22 6.66
C LEU A 15 -20.39 -30.55 6.80
N SER A 16 -19.99 -31.31 7.83
CA SER A 16 -18.59 -31.73 8.00
C SER A 16 -18.13 -32.84 7.04
N GLY A 17 -19.08 -33.57 6.41
CA GLY A 17 -18.78 -34.63 5.44
C GLY A 17 -18.90 -34.23 3.97
N ALA A 18 -19.56 -33.12 3.65
CA ALA A 18 -19.88 -32.75 2.27
C ALA A 18 -18.97 -31.65 1.66
N LEU A 19 -18.06 -31.08 2.46
CA LEU A 19 -17.10 -30.06 1.98
C LEU A 19 -15.81 -30.65 1.41
N ILE A 20 -15.71 -31.98 1.34
CA ILE A 20 -14.54 -32.66 0.76
C ILE A 20 -15.03 -33.39 -0.50
N GLY A 21 -14.95 -32.74 -1.66
CA GLY A 21 -14.92 -33.42 -2.96
C GLY A 21 -16.10 -33.35 -3.91
N GLY A 22 -17.03 -32.44 -3.74
CA GLY A 22 -17.98 -32.12 -4.81
C GLY A 22 -17.34 -31.12 -5.78
N GLU A 23 -16.89 -31.59 -6.97
CA GLU A 23 -16.57 -30.68 -8.07
C GLU A 23 -17.82 -29.85 -8.39
N ALA A 24 -17.72 -28.52 -8.28
CA ALA A 24 -18.79 -27.64 -8.71
C ALA A 24 -19.03 -27.87 -10.21
N ALA A 25 -20.28 -28.03 -10.61
CA ALA A 25 -20.62 -28.18 -12.04
C ALA A 25 -20.08 -26.96 -12.81
N ALA A 26 -19.50 -27.17 -13.98
CA ALA A 26 -18.93 -26.11 -14.79
C ALA A 26 -19.92 -24.95 -14.97
N GLY A 27 -19.51 -23.72 -14.68
CA GLY A 27 -20.36 -22.52 -14.79
C GLY A 27 -21.25 -22.22 -13.57
N GLN A 28 -21.24 -23.06 -12.51
CA GLN A 28 -22.02 -22.83 -11.30
C GLN A 28 -21.41 -21.70 -10.45
N THR A 29 -22.27 -20.79 -9.96
CA THR A 29 -21.87 -19.74 -9.02
C THR A 29 -22.05 -20.18 -7.56
N LEU A 30 -21.45 -19.43 -6.61
CA LEU A 30 -21.67 -19.64 -5.18
C LEU A 30 -23.16 -19.46 -4.81
N ALA A 31 -23.84 -18.50 -5.44
CA ALA A 31 -25.29 -18.29 -5.25
C ALA A 31 -26.10 -19.49 -5.71
N ASP A 32 -25.78 -20.10 -6.85
CA ASP A 32 -26.45 -21.31 -7.36
C ASP A 32 -26.29 -22.49 -6.40
N PHE A 33 -25.13 -22.62 -5.77
CA PHE A 33 -24.86 -23.64 -4.76
C PHE A 33 -25.70 -23.42 -3.50
N HIS A 34 -25.66 -22.22 -2.91
CA HIS A 34 -26.37 -21.90 -1.66
C HIS A 34 -27.89 -21.85 -1.86
N SER A 35 -28.39 -21.52 -3.03
CA SER A 35 -29.83 -21.52 -3.31
C SER A 35 -30.50 -22.87 -3.07
N LYS A 36 -29.76 -23.97 -3.26
CA LYS A 36 -30.20 -25.34 -3.02
C LYS A 36 -30.25 -25.71 -1.52
N MET A 37 -29.55 -24.96 -0.67
CA MET A 37 -29.42 -25.28 0.76
C MET A 37 -30.32 -24.44 1.66
N GLY A 38 -30.58 -23.20 1.34
CA GLY A 38 -31.35 -22.28 2.19
C GLY A 38 -32.10 -21.20 1.42
N GLY A 39 -32.02 -21.22 0.09
CA GLY A 39 -32.58 -20.20 -0.79
C GLY A 39 -31.84 -18.86 -0.71
N CYS A 40 -32.28 -17.89 -1.49
CA CYS A 40 -31.68 -16.55 -1.55
C CYS A 40 -31.76 -15.81 -0.20
N ALA A 41 -32.76 -16.16 0.62
CA ALA A 41 -32.97 -15.58 1.95
C ALA A 41 -31.84 -15.88 2.95
N SER A 42 -31.03 -16.92 2.72
CA SER A 42 -29.88 -17.25 3.60
C SER A 42 -28.78 -16.18 3.58
N CYS A 43 -28.64 -15.48 2.45
CA CYS A 43 -27.70 -14.35 2.32
C CYS A 43 -28.40 -12.99 2.40
N HIS A 44 -29.63 -12.93 1.93
CA HIS A 44 -30.31 -11.66 1.68
C HIS A 44 -31.43 -11.35 2.70
N GLY A 45 -31.74 -12.25 3.61
CA GLY A 45 -32.87 -12.11 4.52
C GLY A 45 -34.23 -12.33 3.85
N THR A 46 -35.31 -12.03 4.57
CA THR A 46 -36.69 -12.32 4.13
C THR A 46 -37.31 -11.27 3.20
N ASN A 47 -36.65 -10.15 2.97
CA ASN A 47 -37.17 -9.08 2.11
C ASN A 47 -36.68 -9.25 0.67
N ALA A 48 -37.51 -8.86 -0.30
CA ALA A 48 -37.12 -8.85 -1.72
C ALA A 48 -35.85 -8.03 -1.92
N VAL A 49 -34.78 -8.71 -2.35
CA VAL A 49 -33.46 -8.10 -2.43
C VAL A 49 -33.32 -7.43 -3.78
N THR A 50 -33.27 -6.11 -3.74
CA THR A 50 -32.69 -5.34 -4.83
C THR A 50 -31.20 -5.10 -4.53
N ALA A 51 -30.37 -4.87 -5.54
CA ALA A 51 -28.96 -4.51 -5.34
C ALA A 51 -28.80 -3.32 -4.34
N ALA A 52 -29.79 -2.43 -4.29
CA ALA A 52 -29.83 -1.28 -3.38
C ALA A 52 -30.04 -1.64 -1.89
N SER A 53 -30.47 -2.86 -1.57
CA SER A 53 -30.68 -3.29 -0.17
C SER A 53 -29.43 -3.90 0.49
N VAL A 54 -28.37 -4.16 -0.30
CA VAL A 54 -27.08 -4.65 0.21
C VAL A 54 -26.24 -3.44 0.59
N PRO A 55 -25.72 -3.34 1.84
CA PRO A 55 -24.80 -2.28 2.21
C PRO A 55 -23.53 -2.31 1.35
N ASP A 56 -23.03 -1.16 0.94
CA ASP A 56 -21.73 -1.08 0.22
C ASP A 56 -20.59 -1.66 1.07
N ASP A 57 -20.65 -1.42 2.38
CA ASP A 57 -19.78 -2.11 3.34
C ASP A 57 -20.35 -3.48 3.68
N GLU A 58 -19.85 -4.49 3.02
CA GLU A 58 -20.34 -5.87 3.11
C GLU A 58 -19.93 -6.60 4.42
N ARG A 59 -19.34 -5.90 5.42
CA ARG A 59 -18.96 -6.54 6.71
C ARG A 59 -20.15 -7.16 7.43
N ALA A 60 -21.33 -6.58 7.29
CA ALA A 60 -22.56 -7.16 7.85
C ALA A 60 -22.87 -8.56 7.29
N LEU A 61 -22.49 -8.84 6.03
CA LEU A 61 -22.66 -10.16 5.42
C LEU A 61 -21.74 -11.23 6.03
N ASN A 62 -20.58 -10.84 6.58
CA ASN A 62 -19.68 -11.78 7.24
C ASN A 62 -20.38 -12.53 8.37
N ALA A 63 -21.19 -11.83 9.18
CA ALA A 63 -21.94 -12.46 10.28
C ALA A 63 -22.91 -13.52 9.77
N GLN A 64 -23.54 -13.29 8.63
CA GLN A 64 -24.44 -14.27 8.01
C GLN A 64 -23.67 -15.50 7.50
N CYS A 65 -22.55 -15.30 6.79
CA CYS A 65 -21.69 -16.39 6.35
C CYS A 65 -21.20 -17.23 7.55
N GLN A 66 -20.76 -16.56 8.62
CA GLN A 66 -20.22 -17.18 9.82
C GLN A 66 -21.26 -17.95 10.63
N THR A 67 -22.54 -17.69 10.45
CA THR A 67 -23.62 -18.45 11.10
C THR A 67 -23.55 -19.95 10.74
N CYS A 68 -23.13 -20.27 9.53
CA CYS A 68 -23.00 -21.65 9.04
C CYS A 68 -21.55 -22.11 8.96
N HIS A 69 -20.62 -21.21 8.57
CA HIS A 69 -19.22 -21.55 8.33
C HIS A 69 -18.32 -21.36 9.56
N GLY A 70 -18.82 -20.73 10.63
CA GLY A 70 -18.02 -20.38 11.80
C GLY A 70 -17.13 -19.16 11.61
N SER A 71 -16.28 -18.89 12.58
CA SER A 71 -15.35 -17.76 12.55
C SER A 71 -14.19 -18.01 11.57
N TYR A 72 -13.41 -16.97 11.27
CA TYR A 72 -12.17 -17.11 10.47
C TYR A 72 -11.20 -18.16 11.04
N LYS A 73 -11.21 -18.39 12.36
CA LYS A 73 -10.39 -19.43 12.98
C LYS A 73 -10.92 -20.83 12.68
N ASP A 74 -12.23 -20.98 12.54
CA ASP A 74 -12.88 -22.28 12.34
C ASP A 74 -12.73 -22.77 10.90
N ILE A 75 -12.68 -21.83 9.92
CA ILE A 75 -12.52 -22.16 8.49
C ILE A 75 -11.06 -22.24 8.04
N ARG A 76 -10.09 -22.07 8.95
CA ARG A 76 -8.67 -22.25 8.67
C ARG A 76 -8.40 -23.64 8.12
N LYS A 77 -7.70 -23.70 7.00
CA LYS A 77 -7.17 -24.95 6.45
C LYS A 77 -5.80 -25.22 7.07
N THR A 78 -5.74 -26.18 7.96
CA THR A 78 -4.47 -26.73 8.43
C THR A 78 -3.82 -27.54 7.30
N GLY A 79 -2.53 -27.30 7.03
CA GLY A 79 -1.77 -28.04 6.03
C GLY A 79 -1.71 -27.42 4.63
N THR A 80 -2.29 -26.25 4.42
CA THR A 80 -2.02 -25.44 3.22
C THR A 80 -0.88 -24.46 3.52
N GLU A 81 0.03 -24.32 2.60
CA GLU A 81 1.20 -23.44 2.69
C GLU A 81 0.80 -21.96 2.84
N ILE A 82 -0.36 -21.60 2.31
CA ILE A 82 -0.97 -20.25 2.41
C ILE A 82 -2.45 -20.44 2.76
N ASP A 83 -2.85 -19.93 3.92
CA ASP A 83 -4.25 -19.91 4.35
C ASP A 83 -4.83 -18.49 4.16
N PRO A 84 -5.71 -18.28 3.15
CA PRO A 84 -6.33 -16.98 2.89
C PRO A 84 -7.18 -16.46 4.05
N HIS A 85 -7.65 -17.34 4.94
CA HIS A 85 -8.45 -16.98 6.10
C HIS A 85 -7.59 -16.57 7.32
N HIS A 86 -6.25 -16.59 7.15
CA HIS A 86 -5.28 -16.06 8.11
C HIS A 86 -4.45 -14.96 7.45
N SER A 87 -5.09 -13.89 7.07
CA SER A 87 -4.44 -12.78 6.37
C SER A 87 -3.81 -11.76 7.31
N HIS A 88 -2.67 -11.18 6.89
CA HIS A 88 -2.11 -9.98 7.53
C HIS A 88 -3.01 -8.73 7.36
N LEU A 89 -4.01 -8.78 6.47
CA LEU A 89 -5.05 -7.76 6.32
C LEU A 89 -6.09 -7.83 7.46
N GLY A 90 -6.05 -8.87 8.30
CA GLY A 90 -7.07 -9.17 9.30
C GLY A 90 -8.30 -9.83 8.67
N ASP A 91 -9.43 -9.77 9.37
CA ASP A 91 -10.70 -10.30 8.91
C ASP A 91 -11.27 -9.38 7.82
N ILE A 92 -11.09 -9.77 6.56
CA ILE A 92 -11.62 -9.06 5.38
C ILE A 92 -13.02 -9.58 5.05
N ASN A 93 -13.78 -8.84 4.23
CA ASN A 93 -15.10 -9.31 3.82
C ASN A 93 -15.01 -10.65 3.10
N CYS A 94 -15.86 -11.61 3.47
CA CYS A 94 -15.95 -12.92 2.80
C CYS A 94 -16.20 -12.73 1.29
N THR A 95 -17.04 -11.78 0.94
CA THR A 95 -17.40 -11.40 -0.43
C THR A 95 -16.28 -10.75 -1.22
N SER A 96 -15.18 -10.34 -0.57
CA SER A 96 -13.99 -9.86 -1.28
C SER A 96 -13.33 -10.95 -2.13
N CYS A 97 -13.45 -12.21 -1.68
CA CYS A 97 -12.94 -13.39 -2.40
C CYS A 97 -14.08 -14.26 -2.94
N HIS A 98 -15.11 -14.51 -2.12
CA HIS A 98 -16.24 -15.38 -2.43
C HIS A 98 -17.39 -14.58 -3.04
N THR A 99 -17.21 -14.13 -4.29
CA THR A 99 -18.27 -13.43 -5.05
C THR A 99 -19.46 -14.35 -5.28
N ALA A 100 -20.66 -13.95 -4.82
CA ALA A 100 -21.83 -14.84 -4.83
C ALA A 100 -22.32 -15.16 -6.26
N HIS A 101 -22.36 -14.16 -7.14
CA HIS A 101 -22.99 -14.22 -8.46
C HIS A 101 -21.98 -14.22 -9.63
N ALA A 102 -20.71 -14.39 -9.36
CA ALA A 102 -19.66 -14.37 -10.38
C ALA A 102 -18.47 -15.23 -9.96
N ARG A 103 -17.49 -15.38 -10.85
CA ARG A 103 -16.23 -16.06 -10.55
C ARG A 103 -15.57 -15.46 -9.32
N PRO A 104 -15.23 -16.26 -8.30
CA PRO A 104 -14.50 -15.80 -7.13
C PRO A 104 -13.09 -15.36 -7.51
N LYS A 105 -12.55 -14.40 -6.75
CA LYS A 105 -11.22 -13.84 -6.94
C LYS A 105 -10.45 -13.89 -5.63
N LEU A 106 -9.27 -14.52 -5.63
CA LEU A 106 -8.40 -14.44 -4.47
C LEU A 106 -7.85 -13.01 -4.37
N VAL A 107 -8.42 -12.19 -3.49
CA VAL A 107 -8.05 -10.77 -3.33
C VAL A 107 -6.59 -10.58 -2.93
N CYS A 108 -5.97 -11.58 -2.31
CA CYS A 108 -4.53 -11.59 -2.02
C CYS A 108 -3.70 -11.39 -3.30
N ASN A 109 -4.20 -11.83 -4.46
CA ASN A 109 -3.53 -11.68 -5.75
C ASN A 109 -3.60 -10.25 -6.32
N ASP A 110 -4.23 -9.31 -5.63
CA ASP A 110 -4.06 -7.88 -5.93
C ASP A 110 -2.65 -7.39 -5.58
N CYS A 111 -1.95 -8.10 -4.68
CA CYS A 111 -0.58 -7.82 -4.26
C CYS A 111 0.38 -9.00 -4.48
N HIS A 112 -0.11 -10.24 -4.41
CA HIS A 112 0.66 -11.47 -4.51
C HIS A 112 0.33 -12.26 -5.80
N THR A 113 1.05 -13.35 -6.03
CA THR A 113 0.81 -14.29 -7.15
C THR A 113 0.65 -15.71 -6.59
N PHE A 114 -0.36 -15.92 -5.74
CA PHE A 114 -0.60 -17.23 -5.16
C PHE A 114 -1.28 -18.17 -6.17
N PRO A 115 -0.85 -19.43 -6.29
CA PRO A 115 -1.41 -20.38 -7.22
C PRO A 115 -2.73 -21.01 -6.73
N ASN A 116 -3.27 -20.56 -5.61
CA ASN A 116 -4.45 -21.13 -4.99
C ASN A 116 -5.66 -21.05 -5.92
N LYS A 117 -6.27 -22.20 -6.20
CA LYS A 117 -7.55 -22.26 -6.92
C LYS A 117 -8.69 -21.96 -5.96
N MET A 118 -9.55 -21.03 -6.34
CA MET A 118 -10.78 -20.74 -5.60
C MET A 118 -11.87 -21.78 -5.93
N PRO A 119 -12.74 -22.14 -4.98
CA PRO A 119 -13.98 -22.87 -5.29
C PRO A 119 -14.77 -22.08 -6.37
N PHE A 120 -15.44 -22.77 -7.27
CA PHE A 120 -16.22 -22.15 -8.36
C PHE A 120 -15.37 -21.30 -9.35
N ALA A 121 -14.10 -21.67 -9.56
CA ALA A 121 -13.21 -20.96 -10.48
C ALA A 121 -13.71 -20.91 -11.94
N ASP A 122 -14.59 -21.82 -12.33
CA ASP A 122 -15.20 -21.91 -13.65
C ASP A 122 -16.51 -21.11 -13.77
N ALA A 123 -16.95 -20.42 -12.70
CA ALA A 123 -18.10 -19.52 -12.77
C ALA A 123 -17.85 -18.38 -13.76
N PRO A 124 -18.92 -17.77 -14.34
CA PRO A 124 -18.78 -16.63 -15.23
C PRO A 124 -18.01 -15.48 -14.57
N GLU A 125 -17.19 -14.79 -15.34
CA GLU A 125 -16.55 -13.56 -14.86
C GLU A 125 -17.60 -12.51 -14.50
N ALA A 126 -17.31 -11.73 -13.47
CA ALA A 126 -18.13 -10.57 -13.17
C ALA A 126 -18.10 -9.63 -14.38
N THR A 127 -19.28 -9.19 -14.83
CA THR A 127 -19.34 -8.10 -15.82
C THR A 127 -18.66 -6.88 -15.20
N PRO A 128 -17.61 -6.33 -15.82
CA PRO A 128 -16.99 -5.12 -15.31
C PRO A 128 -18.05 -4.02 -15.21
N LYS A 129 -18.20 -3.42 -14.03
CA LYS A 129 -19.06 -2.25 -13.89
C LYS A 129 -18.48 -1.13 -14.73
N ALA A 130 -19.25 -0.63 -15.69
CA ALA A 130 -18.85 0.52 -16.47
C ALA A 130 -18.61 1.71 -15.53
N ALA A 131 -17.60 2.52 -15.82
CA ALA A 131 -17.43 3.79 -15.11
C ALA A 131 -18.71 4.62 -15.29
N PRO A 132 -19.17 5.32 -14.25
CA PRO A 132 -20.33 6.20 -14.38
C PRO A 132 -20.04 7.26 -15.46
N ASP A 133 -21.03 7.51 -16.31
CA ASP A 133 -20.94 8.57 -17.29
C ASP A 133 -21.07 9.96 -16.65
N GLU A 134 -20.66 10.99 -17.37
CA GLU A 134 -20.67 12.37 -16.86
C GLU A 134 -22.08 12.85 -16.52
N ALA A 135 -23.08 12.48 -17.32
CA ALA A 135 -24.46 12.87 -17.08
C ALA A 135 -25.00 12.26 -15.77
N ALA A 136 -24.64 11.00 -15.47
CA ALA A 136 -25.02 10.36 -14.20
C ALA A 136 -24.32 11.04 -13.00
N ILE A 137 -23.05 11.44 -13.15
CA ILE A 137 -22.32 12.19 -12.10
C ILE A 137 -22.97 13.54 -11.87
N GLU A 138 -23.28 14.30 -12.94
CA GLU A 138 -23.95 15.60 -12.84
C GLU A 138 -25.34 15.48 -12.19
N ALA A 139 -26.09 14.43 -12.50
CA ALA A 139 -27.37 14.17 -11.86
C ALA A 139 -27.20 13.92 -10.35
N ALA A 140 -26.21 13.14 -9.96
CA ALA A 140 -25.88 12.88 -8.57
C ALA A 140 -25.42 14.15 -7.82
N MET A 141 -24.68 15.05 -8.48
CA MET A 141 -24.28 16.34 -7.89
C MET A 141 -25.47 17.23 -7.54
N LYS A 142 -26.56 17.15 -8.30
CA LYS A 142 -27.78 17.94 -8.12
C LYS A 142 -28.80 17.26 -7.20
N ALA A 143 -28.60 15.97 -6.89
CA ALA A 143 -29.49 15.22 -6.03
C ALA A 143 -29.44 15.70 -4.57
N GLU A 144 -30.51 15.40 -3.81
CA GLU A 144 -30.50 15.60 -2.38
C GLU A 144 -29.35 14.80 -1.74
N PRO A 145 -28.65 15.37 -0.76
CA PRO A 145 -27.56 14.69 -0.10
C PRO A 145 -28.10 13.49 0.71
N ARG A 146 -27.49 12.34 0.54
CA ARG A 146 -27.81 11.17 1.35
C ARG A 146 -27.41 11.36 2.82
N GLU A 147 -26.29 12.04 3.03
CA GLU A 147 -25.68 12.27 4.34
C GLU A 147 -24.90 13.59 4.34
N SER A 148 -24.66 14.13 5.54
CA SER A 148 -23.84 15.33 5.74
C SER A 148 -22.89 15.15 6.92
N TYR A 149 -21.65 15.60 6.76
CA TYR A 149 -20.59 15.53 7.76
C TYR A 149 -19.84 16.86 7.87
N ASP A 150 -19.17 17.09 8.98
CA ASP A 150 -18.23 18.21 9.07
C ASP A 150 -17.02 17.95 8.17
N VAL A 151 -16.45 16.73 8.21
CA VAL A 151 -15.28 16.35 7.41
C VAL A 151 -15.54 15.03 6.68
N VAL A 152 -15.26 15.01 5.38
CA VAL A 152 -15.16 13.77 4.58
C VAL A 152 -13.70 13.53 4.21
N VAL A 153 -13.18 12.36 4.55
CA VAL A 153 -11.81 11.93 4.21
C VAL A 153 -11.87 10.87 3.11
N ILE A 154 -11.11 11.07 2.04
CA ILE A 154 -11.10 10.19 0.86
C ILE A 154 -9.82 9.37 0.83
N GLY A 155 -9.95 8.05 1.04
CA GLY A 155 -8.87 7.07 1.09
C GLY A 155 -8.50 6.63 2.50
N ALA A 156 -8.59 5.32 2.78
CA ALA A 156 -8.28 4.72 4.08
C ALA A 156 -6.87 4.09 4.10
N GLY A 157 -5.88 4.80 3.56
CA GLY A 157 -4.47 4.59 3.80
C GLY A 157 -4.01 5.24 5.12
N SER A 158 -2.70 5.24 5.40
CA SER A 158 -2.16 5.85 6.63
C SER A 158 -2.54 7.34 6.75
N ALA A 159 -2.41 8.14 5.68
CA ALA A 159 -2.77 9.56 5.72
C ALA A 159 -4.26 9.76 6.05
N GLY A 160 -5.15 9.00 5.42
CA GLY A 160 -6.59 9.14 5.65
C GLY A 160 -7.01 8.71 7.05
N PHE A 161 -6.48 7.61 7.57
CA PHE A 161 -6.75 7.22 8.96
C PHE A 161 -6.26 8.28 9.95
N ASN A 162 -5.04 8.81 9.77
CA ASN A 162 -4.52 9.86 10.65
C ASN A 162 -5.38 11.13 10.57
N ALA A 163 -5.81 11.53 9.36
CA ALA A 163 -6.71 12.67 9.19
C ALA A 163 -8.08 12.44 9.84
N ALA A 164 -8.69 11.28 9.64
CA ALA A 164 -10.01 10.96 10.19
C ALA A 164 -9.99 10.89 11.72
N ILE A 165 -8.98 10.25 12.32
CA ILE A 165 -8.80 10.18 13.77
C ILE A 165 -8.54 11.58 14.35
N ALA A 166 -7.69 12.39 13.73
CA ALA A 166 -7.38 13.74 14.17
C ALA A 166 -8.61 14.65 14.12
N ALA A 167 -9.35 14.64 13.01
CA ALA A 167 -10.59 15.41 12.86
C ALA A 167 -11.66 14.98 13.88
N ARG A 168 -11.82 13.68 14.09
CA ARG A 168 -12.79 13.14 15.08
C ARG A 168 -12.43 13.57 16.50
N ARG A 169 -11.16 13.53 16.87
CA ARG A 169 -10.67 13.96 18.18
C ARG A 169 -10.79 15.47 18.39
N ALA A 170 -10.77 16.25 17.31
CA ALA A 170 -11.08 17.68 17.34
C ALA A 170 -12.59 17.99 17.49
N GLY A 171 -13.46 16.96 17.50
CA GLY A 171 -14.89 17.11 17.73
C GLY A 171 -15.75 17.11 16.46
N ALA A 172 -15.17 16.98 15.26
CA ALA A 172 -15.92 16.94 14.02
C ALA A 172 -16.67 15.61 13.83
N SER A 173 -17.80 15.64 13.13
CA SER A 173 -18.41 14.46 12.52
C SER A 173 -17.63 14.09 11.27
N VAL A 174 -17.20 12.82 11.15
CA VAL A 174 -16.26 12.38 10.11
C VAL A 174 -16.78 11.18 9.35
N LEU A 175 -16.67 11.21 8.02
CA LEU A 175 -16.85 10.06 7.13
C LEU A 175 -15.50 9.73 6.49
N LEU A 176 -15.02 8.49 6.63
CA LEU A 176 -13.82 7.98 5.96
C LEU A 176 -14.23 7.01 4.84
N LEU A 177 -13.94 7.37 3.60
CA LEU A 177 -14.28 6.59 2.40
C LEU A 177 -13.09 5.77 1.89
N GLU A 178 -13.35 4.52 1.50
CA GLU A 178 -12.37 3.65 0.83
C GLU A 178 -13.03 2.93 -0.35
N LYS A 179 -12.41 3.04 -1.52
CA LYS A 179 -12.94 2.42 -2.74
C LYS A 179 -12.76 0.90 -2.81
N HIS A 180 -11.76 0.39 -2.07
CA HIS A 180 -11.47 -1.05 -2.03
C HIS A 180 -12.32 -1.76 -0.97
N SER A 181 -12.38 -3.09 -1.06
CA SER A 181 -13.05 -3.96 -0.07
C SER A 181 -12.25 -4.14 1.23
N PHE A 182 -11.06 -3.58 1.33
CA PHE A 182 -10.26 -3.49 2.56
C PHE A 182 -9.44 -2.20 2.57
N SER A 183 -9.08 -1.71 3.75
CA SER A 183 -8.31 -0.48 3.95
C SER A 183 -6.81 -0.73 4.02
N GLY A 184 -6.01 0.30 3.81
CA GLY A 184 -4.56 0.29 3.96
C GLY A 184 -3.79 0.81 2.75
N GLY A 185 -4.29 0.60 1.53
CA GLY A 185 -3.65 1.08 0.30
C GLY A 185 -2.15 0.74 0.21
N ASN A 186 -1.34 1.66 -0.34
CA ASN A 186 0.12 1.52 -0.41
C ASN A 186 0.78 1.48 0.97
N SER A 187 0.17 2.08 2.00
CA SER A 187 0.74 2.06 3.34
C SER A 187 0.87 0.65 3.91
N MET A 188 -0.04 -0.27 3.54
CA MET A 188 0.02 -1.68 3.92
C MET A 188 1.27 -2.38 3.35
N LEU A 189 1.79 -1.92 2.21
CA LEU A 189 2.95 -2.49 1.51
C LEU A 189 4.28 -1.91 1.99
N ALA A 190 4.27 -0.93 2.90
CA ALA A 190 5.48 -0.25 3.36
C ALA A 190 6.37 -1.19 4.18
N ALA A 191 7.43 -1.68 3.55
CA ALA A 191 8.42 -2.57 4.17
C ALA A 191 9.52 -1.81 4.94
N GLY A 192 9.67 -0.52 4.73
CA GLY A 192 10.72 0.32 5.28
C GLY A 192 10.55 0.60 6.78
N GLY A 193 10.35 1.83 7.14
CA GLY A 193 10.12 2.28 8.50
C GLY A 193 9.63 3.73 8.48
N TYR A 194 9.48 4.31 9.66
CA TYR A 194 9.08 5.68 9.91
C TYR A 194 10.31 6.52 10.27
N ASN A 195 10.67 7.53 9.48
CA ASN A 195 11.77 8.41 9.81
C ASN A 195 11.34 9.48 10.81
N ALA A 196 12.08 9.57 11.94
CA ALA A 196 11.87 10.62 12.94
C ALA A 196 13.17 11.07 13.57
N VAL A 197 13.19 12.30 14.08
CA VAL A 197 14.33 12.93 14.75
C VAL A 197 13.97 13.40 16.15
N GLY A 198 14.88 13.21 17.10
CA GLY A 198 14.72 13.68 18.48
C GLY A 198 13.83 12.79 19.36
N THR A 199 13.59 11.55 18.92
CA THR A 199 12.73 10.59 19.63
C THR A 199 13.38 10.05 20.90
N LYS A 200 12.54 9.56 21.84
CA LYS A 200 13.03 8.87 23.05
C LYS A 200 13.86 7.64 22.72
N GLN A 201 13.54 6.93 21.64
CA GLN A 201 14.28 5.75 21.18
C GLN A 201 15.69 6.11 20.70
N GLN A 202 15.84 7.21 19.96
CA GLN A 202 17.16 7.70 19.55
C GLN A 202 17.97 8.10 20.79
N LYS A 203 17.38 8.86 21.71
CA LYS A 203 18.05 9.27 22.97
C LYS A 203 18.51 8.06 23.78
N ALA A 204 17.68 7.03 23.94
CA ALA A 204 18.01 5.80 24.66
C ALA A 204 19.18 5.02 24.03
N LYS A 205 19.40 5.17 22.72
CA LYS A 205 20.51 4.54 21.98
C LYS A 205 21.73 5.46 21.83
N GLY A 206 21.73 6.65 22.42
CA GLY A 206 22.80 7.62 22.27
C GLY A 206 22.96 8.18 20.85
N ILE A 207 21.91 8.11 20.03
CA ILE A 207 21.92 8.62 18.67
C ILE A 207 21.70 10.12 18.72
N ASN A 208 22.72 10.88 18.26
CA ASN A 208 22.64 12.33 18.14
C ASN A 208 22.15 12.71 16.74
N ASP A 209 20.92 13.16 16.64
CA ASP A 209 20.26 13.59 15.41
C ASP A 209 19.60 14.96 15.63
N THR A 210 19.51 15.79 14.60
CA THR A 210 18.88 17.10 14.65
C THR A 210 17.87 17.31 13.53
N VAL A 211 16.94 18.23 13.73
CA VAL A 211 15.97 18.65 12.72
C VAL A 211 16.70 19.11 11.46
N GLU A 212 17.75 19.93 11.60
CA GLU A 212 18.55 20.43 10.49
C GLU A 212 19.20 19.30 9.70
N ALA A 213 19.75 18.28 10.39
CA ALA A 213 20.35 17.11 9.73
C ALA A 213 19.30 16.30 8.94
N TYR A 214 18.08 16.17 9.47
CA TYR A 214 16.98 15.51 8.76
C TYR A 214 16.55 16.32 7.53
N VAL A 215 16.41 17.64 7.68
CA VAL A 215 16.06 18.54 6.56
C VAL A 215 17.11 18.47 5.47
N GLU A 216 18.41 18.62 5.82
CA GLU A 216 19.50 18.57 4.84
C GLU A 216 19.57 17.22 4.10
N ASP A 217 19.44 16.09 4.81
CA ASP A 217 19.43 14.77 4.18
C ASP A 217 18.25 14.66 3.20
N THR A 218 17.07 15.14 3.58
CA THR A 218 15.86 15.10 2.75
C THR A 218 16.00 15.98 1.52
N LEU A 219 16.47 17.21 1.68
CA LEU A 219 16.74 18.14 0.57
C LEU A 219 17.80 17.57 -0.39
N LYS A 220 18.89 16.99 0.14
CA LYS A 220 19.93 16.34 -0.66
C LYS A 220 19.36 15.14 -1.43
N GLY A 221 18.55 14.31 -0.75
CA GLY A 221 17.88 13.16 -1.38
C GLY A 221 16.93 13.57 -2.49
N GLY A 222 16.18 14.65 -2.30
CA GLY A 222 15.28 15.26 -3.27
C GLY A 222 15.95 16.14 -4.33
N ARG A 223 17.30 16.16 -4.36
CA ARG A 223 18.13 16.96 -5.27
C ARG A 223 17.87 18.47 -5.14
N GLY A 224 17.51 18.96 -3.95
CA GLY A 224 17.21 20.37 -3.67
C GLY A 224 15.95 20.88 -4.37
N LYS A 225 15.06 19.98 -4.78
CA LYS A 225 13.80 20.30 -5.45
C LYS A 225 12.58 20.22 -4.54
N ASN A 226 12.78 19.91 -3.29
CA ASN A 226 11.73 19.88 -2.29
C ASN A 226 11.24 21.29 -1.95
N ASP A 227 10.00 21.42 -1.53
CA ASP A 227 9.56 22.58 -0.76
C ASP A 227 10.18 22.49 0.65
N ARG A 228 11.09 23.42 0.95
CA ARG A 228 11.81 23.43 2.22
C ARG A 228 10.87 23.57 3.41
N ALA A 229 9.80 24.38 3.31
CA ALA A 229 8.87 24.61 4.41
C ALA A 229 8.14 23.31 4.79
N LEU A 230 7.70 22.53 3.78
CA LEU A 230 7.09 21.23 4.00
C LEU A 230 8.09 20.21 4.60
N VAL A 231 9.34 20.22 4.14
CA VAL A 231 10.39 19.34 4.69
C VAL A 231 10.69 19.70 6.16
N GLU A 232 10.72 20.99 6.51
CA GLU A 232 10.94 21.43 7.89
C GLU A 232 9.81 20.98 8.82
N ILE A 233 8.55 21.05 8.37
CA ILE A 233 7.40 20.52 9.12
C ILE A 233 7.55 19.02 9.31
N LEU A 234 7.82 18.28 8.24
CA LEU A 234 8.03 16.83 8.30
C LEU A 234 9.07 16.48 9.39
N ALA A 235 10.22 17.17 9.38
CA ALA A 235 11.28 16.92 10.34
C ALA A 235 10.89 17.30 11.77
N LYS A 236 10.35 18.53 11.98
CA LYS A 236 9.97 19.06 13.29
C LYS A 236 8.89 18.23 13.97
N GLU A 237 7.90 17.74 13.21
CA GLU A 237 6.76 17.03 13.78
C GLU A 237 6.91 15.49 13.75
N SER A 238 8.03 14.99 13.22
CA SER A 238 8.24 13.54 13.06
C SER A 238 8.23 12.77 14.38
N ALA A 239 8.84 13.30 15.44
CA ALA A 239 8.84 12.66 16.77
C ALA A 239 7.43 12.63 17.38
N ALA A 240 6.68 13.72 17.28
CA ALA A 240 5.29 13.78 17.73
C ALA A 240 4.39 12.76 16.95
N GLY A 241 4.71 12.48 15.69
CA GLY A 241 4.07 11.42 14.92
C GLY A 241 4.37 10.01 15.44
N VAL A 242 5.58 9.74 15.92
CA VAL A 242 5.90 8.47 16.62
C VAL A 242 5.10 8.36 17.91
N GLU A 243 5.08 9.41 18.74
CA GLU A 243 4.34 9.45 20.01
C GLU A 243 2.82 9.28 19.79
N TRP A 244 2.29 9.88 18.71
CA TRP A 244 0.90 9.73 18.31
C TRP A 244 0.55 8.27 18.01
N LEU A 245 1.36 7.56 17.22
CA LEU A 245 1.17 6.17 16.89
C LEU A 245 1.34 5.25 18.12
N GLU A 246 2.35 5.51 18.95
CA GLU A 246 2.58 4.78 20.19
C GLU A 246 1.42 4.95 21.20
N GLY A 247 0.86 6.15 21.27
CA GLY A 247 -0.33 6.43 22.08
C GLY A 247 -1.57 5.64 21.65
N MET A 248 -1.58 5.11 20.44
CA MET A 248 -2.59 4.20 19.91
C MET A 248 -2.16 2.72 19.99
N GLY A 249 -0.99 2.41 20.54
CA GLY A 249 -0.48 1.06 20.74
C GLY A 249 0.46 0.55 19.66
N ALA A 250 0.98 1.41 18.78
CA ALA A 250 2.02 1.00 17.85
C ALA A 250 3.35 0.77 18.57
N ASP A 251 4.11 -0.24 18.14
CA ASP A 251 5.51 -0.44 18.51
C ASP A 251 6.40 0.12 17.41
N LEU A 252 7.18 1.16 17.74
CA LEU A 252 8.17 1.79 16.87
C LEU A 252 9.54 1.88 17.54
N SER A 253 9.88 0.89 18.37
CA SER A 253 11.03 0.91 19.29
C SER A 253 12.37 0.62 18.63
N GLU A 254 12.40 -0.08 17.50
CA GLU A 254 13.65 -0.38 16.79
C GLU A 254 14.03 0.78 15.87
N VAL A 255 15.26 1.32 16.05
CA VAL A 255 15.78 2.42 15.22
C VAL A 255 16.99 1.94 14.43
N LYS A 256 16.95 2.15 13.11
CA LYS A 256 18.01 1.79 12.17
C LYS A 256 18.23 2.89 11.11
N ARG A 257 19.24 2.71 10.28
CA ARG A 257 19.54 3.63 9.18
C ARG A 257 18.83 3.19 7.89
N SER A 258 18.21 4.14 7.21
CA SER A 258 17.78 4.00 5.81
C SER A 258 18.77 4.67 4.86
N GLY A 259 18.78 4.23 3.60
CA GLY A 259 19.63 4.82 2.56
C GLY A 259 19.40 6.34 2.42
N GLY A 260 20.51 7.10 2.37
CA GLY A 260 20.50 8.56 2.27
C GLY A 260 20.46 9.31 3.61
N ALA A 261 20.21 8.62 4.73
CA ALA A 261 20.30 9.23 6.07
C ALA A 261 21.72 9.11 6.62
N ARG A 262 22.19 10.19 7.27
CA ARG A 262 23.53 10.23 7.93
C ARG A 262 23.57 9.52 9.27
N VAL A 263 22.41 9.35 9.92
CA VAL A 263 22.25 8.70 11.23
C VAL A 263 21.07 7.73 11.23
N ASP A 264 20.98 6.92 12.29
CA ASP A 264 19.87 5.99 12.49
C ASP A 264 18.63 6.79 12.95
N ARG A 265 17.61 6.88 12.07
CA ARG A 265 16.35 7.60 12.32
C ARG A 265 15.10 6.87 11.86
N THR A 266 15.26 5.67 11.31
CA THR A 266 14.15 4.89 10.77
C THR A 266 13.61 3.94 11.83
N HIS A 267 12.42 4.26 12.35
CA HIS A 267 11.73 3.51 13.40
C HIS A 267 10.94 2.35 12.81
N ARG A 268 10.96 1.21 13.49
CA ARG A 268 10.27 -0.03 13.12
C ARG A 268 9.73 -0.74 14.33
N PRO A 269 8.80 -1.70 14.16
CA PRO A 269 8.43 -2.64 15.21
C PRO A 269 9.63 -3.48 15.67
N THR A 270 9.58 -3.95 16.91
CA THR A 270 10.56 -4.87 17.50
C THR A 270 10.79 -6.09 16.60
N GLY A 271 12.05 -6.50 16.44
CA GLY A 271 12.43 -7.61 15.56
C GLY A 271 12.56 -7.24 14.08
N GLY A 272 12.41 -5.95 13.73
CA GLY A 272 12.59 -5.44 12.37
C GLY A 272 11.46 -5.82 11.41
N GLU A 273 10.26 -6.06 11.93
CA GLU A 273 9.07 -6.32 11.12
C GLU A 273 8.74 -5.15 10.19
N THR A 274 7.89 -5.40 9.19
CA THR A 274 7.45 -4.37 8.25
C THR A 274 6.54 -3.36 8.94
N VAL A 275 6.82 -2.06 8.76
CA VAL A 275 6.11 -1.00 9.46
C VAL A 275 4.68 -0.80 8.98
N GLY A 276 4.41 -1.01 7.69
CA GLY A 276 3.12 -0.71 7.07
C GLY A 276 1.94 -1.48 7.66
N PRO A 277 1.97 -2.83 7.64
CA PRO A 277 0.90 -3.65 8.24
C PRO A 277 0.68 -3.32 9.72
N HIS A 278 1.77 -3.06 10.46
CA HIS A 278 1.72 -2.72 11.88
C HIS A 278 0.99 -1.40 12.13
N ILE A 279 1.37 -0.32 11.43
CA ILE A 279 0.73 0.99 11.55
C ILE A 279 -0.75 0.92 11.11
N ILE A 280 -1.05 0.29 9.97
CA ILE A 280 -2.42 0.21 9.48
C ILE A 280 -3.33 -0.58 10.43
N LYS A 281 -2.83 -1.67 11.02
CA LYS A 281 -3.58 -2.42 12.05
C LYS A 281 -3.91 -1.53 13.24
N THR A 282 -2.94 -0.78 13.75
CA THR A 282 -3.11 0.15 14.87
C THR A 282 -4.11 1.27 14.54
N LEU A 283 -3.95 1.93 13.39
CA LEU A 283 -4.82 3.02 12.97
C LEU A 283 -6.26 2.57 12.72
N ARG A 284 -6.46 1.39 12.10
CA ARG A 284 -7.79 0.81 11.90
C ARG A 284 -8.50 0.56 13.23
N ALA A 285 -7.82 -0.11 14.16
CA ALA A 285 -8.38 -0.38 15.48
C ALA A 285 -8.72 0.91 16.24
N GLN A 286 -7.89 1.94 16.12
CA GLN A 286 -8.15 3.23 16.75
C GLN A 286 -9.31 3.97 16.07
N ALA A 287 -9.40 3.97 14.75
CA ALA A 287 -10.51 4.59 14.03
C ALA A 287 -11.87 3.93 14.40
N GLU A 288 -11.90 2.61 14.51
CA GLU A 288 -13.07 1.87 15.00
C GLU A 288 -13.44 2.28 16.43
N LYS A 289 -12.46 2.36 17.33
CA LYS A 289 -12.65 2.81 18.72
C LYS A 289 -13.18 4.24 18.82
N ASP A 290 -12.69 5.13 17.96
CA ASP A 290 -13.10 6.54 17.92
C ASP A 290 -14.44 6.74 17.14
N GLY A 291 -15.06 5.65 16.64
CA GLY A 291 -16.33 5.65 15.94
C GLY A 291 -16.24 6.17 14.49
N VAL A 292 -15.08 6.03 13.85
CA VAL A 292 -14.83 6.43 12.46
C VAL A 292 -14.25 5.27 11.63
N PRO A 293 -14.97 4.14 11.51
CA PRO A 293 -14.52 3.05 10.64
C PRO A 293 -14.52 3.49 9.18
N ALA A 294 -13.60 2.94 8.38
CA ALA A 294 -13.62 3.16 6.95
C ALA A 294 -14.88 2.55 6.31
N ARG A 295 -15.59 3.34 5.50
CA ARG A 295 -16.67 2.85 4.63
C ARG A 295 -16.04 2.28 3.37
N LEU A 296 -15.99 0.97 3.29
CA LEU A 296 -15.37 0.22 2.19
C LEU A 296 -16.27 0.19 0.95
N ASN A 297 -15.71 -0.18 -0.21
CA ASN A 297 -16.42 -0.26 -1.49
C ASN A 297 -17.16 1.04 -1.86
N SER A 298 -16.63 2.17 -1.43
CA SER A 298 -17.24 3.50 -1.59
C SER A 298 -16.24 4.45 -2.23
N ARG A 299 -16.32 4.58 -3.54
CA ARG A 299 -15.38 5.36 -4.36
C ARG A 299 -15.85 6.80 -4.47
N ALA A 300 -15.07 7.76 -4.01
CA ALA A 300 -15.26 9.16 -4.37
C ALA A 300 -14.94 9.36 -5.86
N VAL A 301 -15.84 10.02 -6.59
CA VAL A 301 -15.70 10.21 -8.05
C VAL A 301 -15.65 11.67 -8.47
N ARG A 302 -16.23 12.60 -7.69
CA ARG A 302 -16.25 14.04 -7.99
C ARG A 302 -16.31 14.86 -6.71
N LEU A 303 -15.56 15.96 -6.63
CA LEU A 303 -15.72 16.97 -5.59
C LEU A 303 -16.92 17.89 -5.92
N LEU A 304 -17.68 18.27 -4.91
CA LEU A 304 -18.73 19.27 -5.05
C LEU A 304 -18.13 20.65 -4.76
N VAL A 305 -18.08 21.50 -5.77
CA VAL A 305 -17.53 22.87 -5.67
C VAL A 305 -18.68 23.84 -5.91
N ASP A 306 -18.85 24.80 -5.01
CA ASP A 306 -19.86 25.84 -5.16
C ASP A 306 -19.37 27.02 -6.05
N GLU A 307 -20.24 27.99 -6.29
CA GLU A 307 -19.95 29.18 -7.10
C GLU A 307 -18.83 30.07 -6.54
N ASN A 308 -18.52 29.94 -5.26
CA ASN A 308 -17.43 30.63 -4.57
C ASN A 308 -16.14 29.83 -4.57
N HIS A 309 -16.05 28.78 -5.39
CA HIS A 309 -14.92 27.83 -5.42
C HIS A 309 -14.65 27.14 -4.08
N THR A 310 -15.64 27.03 -3.20
CA THR A 310 -15.56 26.29 -1.93
C THR A 310 -16.00 24.86 -2.13
N VAL A 311 -15.22 23.92 -1.59
CA VAL A 311 -15.59 22.49 -1.61
C VAL A 311 -16.65 22.21 -0.54
N ARG A 312 -17.77 21.61 -0.96
CA ARG A 312 -18.99 21.36 -0.15
C ARG A 312 -19.35 19.90 -0.02
N GLY A 313 -18.48 18.99 -0.44
CA GLY A 313 -18.75 17.58 -0.34
C GLY A 313 -18.22 16.78 -1.53
N VAL A 314 -18.81 15.63 -1.76
CA VAL A 314 -18.34 14.65 -2.74
C VAL A 314 -19.50 13.83 -3.31
N VAL A 315 -19.38 13.44 -4.60
CA VAL A 315 -20.17 12.36 -5.19
C VAL A 315 -19.44 11.05 -4.94
N VAL A 316 -20.14 10.07 -4.41
CA VAL A 316 -19.64 8.73 -4.07
C VAL A 316 -20.31 7.71 -4.97
N GLU A 317 -19.54 6.78 -5.51
CA GLU A 317 -20.00 5.57 -6.16
C GLU A 317 -19.90 4.41 -5.18
N GLY A 318 -21.02 3.96 -4.64
CA GLY A 318 -21.11 2.75 -3.85
C GLY A 318 -21.17 1.51 -4.72
N ARG A 319 -20.65 0.39 -4.22
CA ARG A 319 -20.65 -0.89 -4.94
C ARG A 319 -22.08 -1.32 -5.33
N HIS A 320 -23.02 -1.16 -4.42
CA HIS A 320 -24.41 -1.57 -4.55
C HIS A 320 -25.37 -0.40 -4.66
N SER A 321 -25.10 0.71 -3.97
CA SER A 321 -26.00 1.87 -3.91
C SER A 321 -25.93 2.80 -5.12
N GLY A 322 -24.98 2.59 -6.04
CA GLY A 322 -24.78 3.47 -7.18
C GLY A 322 -24.18 4.82 -6.79
N LEU A 323 -24.49 5.86 -7.57
CA LEU A 323 -24.03 7.23 -7.30
C LEU A 323 -24.94 7.91 -6.28
N TYR A 324 -24.31 8.59 -5.31
CA TYR A 324 -25.01 9.42 -4.33
C TYR A 324 -24.14 10.59 -3.88
N ARG A 325 -24.79 11.65 -3.41
CA ARG A 325 -24.16 12.85 -2.89
C ARG A 325 -23.95 12.75 -1.38
N VAL A 326 -22.78 13.20 -0.92
CA VAL A 326 -22.45 13.43 0.48
C VAL A 326 -22.03 14.88 0.65
N ASN A 327 -22.69 15.63 1.52
CA ASN A 327 -22.27 16.98 1.87
C ASN A 327 -21.17 16.95 2.92
N ALA A 328 -20.24 17.90 2.83
CA ALA A 328 -19.21 18.11 3.82
C ALA A 328 -18.86 19.59 3.91
N LYS A 329 -18.53 20.09 5.12
CA LYS A 329 -17.98 21.43 5.30
C LYS A 329 -16.50 21.47 4.87
N ALA A 330 -15.78 20.36 5.03
CA ALA A 330 -14.44 20.18 4.52
C ALA A 330 -14.20 18.77 3.98
N VAL A 331 -13.31 18.64 2.99
CA VAL A 331 -12.88 17.37 2.39
C VAL A 331 -11.37 17.24 2.50
N VAL A 332 -10.89 16.07 2.92
CA VAL A 332 -9.46 15.73 2.94
C VAL A 332 -9.17 14.68 1.87
N LEU A 333 -8.35 15.02 0.88
CA LEU A 333 -7.83 14.08 -0.12
C LEU A 333 -6.65 13.31 0.48
N ALA A 334 -6.82 12.01 0.70
CA ALA A 334 -5.78 11.09 1.16
C ALA A 334 -5.74 9.82 0.28
N ALA A 335 -6.08 9.99 -1.00
CA ALA A 335 -6.37 8.92 -1.97
C ALA A 335 -5.12 8.25 -2.55
N GLY A 336 -3.92 8.60 -2.08
CA GLY A 336 -2.65 8.09 -2.61
C GLY A 336 -2.29 8.61 -4.00
N GLY A 337 -1.23 8.05 -4.57
CA GLY A 337 -0.72 8.46 -5.87
C GLY A 337 -1.38 7.73 -7.06
N TYR A 338 -0.72 7.82 -8.22
CA TYR A 338 -1.20 7.23 -9.47
C TYR A 338 -0.27 6.14 -10.05
N GLY A 339 0.58 5.53 -9.21
CA GLY A 339 1.59 4.58 -9.64
C GLY A 339 1.08 3.30 -10.32
N GLN A 340 -0.22 2.97 -10.23
CA GLN A 340 -0.87 1.88 -10.96
C GLN A 340 -1.62 2.34 -12.22
N ASN A 341 -1.79 3.64 -12.41
CA ASN A 341 -2.40 4.16 -13.62
C ASN A 341 -1.38 4.24 -14.74
N LYS A 342 -1.35 3.22 -15.60
CA LYS A 342 -0.38 3.10 -16.70
C LYS A 342 -0.46 4.26 -17.68
N GLU A 343 -1.65 4.84 -17.87
CA GLU A 343 -1.87 5.97 -18.78
C GLU A 343 -1.31 7.26 -18.18
N MET A 344 -1.61 7.57 -16.91
CA MET A 344 -1.04 8.72 -16.21
C MET A 344 0.48 8.62 -16.11
N VAL A 345 1.02 7.44 -15.77
CA VAL A 345 2.47 7.20 -15.73
C VAL A 345 3.10 7.44 -17.11
N ALA A 346 2.51 6.90 -18.18
CA ALA A 346 3.02 7.08 -19.54
C ALA A 346 2.89 8.53 -20.03
N PHE A 347 1.85 9.25 -19.60
CA PHE A 347 1.62 10.66 -19.94
C PHE A 347 2.65 11.58 -19.25
N TYR A 348 2.77 11.45 -17.92
CA TYR A 348 3.67 12.32 -17.14
C TYR A 348 5.14 11.92 -17.24
N ARG A 349 5.42 10.62 -17.40
CA ARG A 349 6.79 10.09 -17.53
C ARG A 349 6.90 9.06 -18.66
N PRO A 350 6.95 9.47 -19.94
CA PRO A 350 6.96 8.56 -21.10
C PRO A 350 8.05 7.50 -21.07
N THR A 351 9.21 7.80 -20.44
CA THR A 351 10.32 6.86 -20.28
C THR A 351 10.00 5.66 -19.39
N PHE A 352 8.92 5.75 -18.60
CA PHE A 352 8.46 4.71 -17.69
C PHE A 352 7.26 3.90 -18.26
N LYS A 353 6.85 4.19 -19.50
CA LYS A 353 5.79 3.43 -20.18
C LYS A 353 6.11 1.93 -20.17
N GLY A 354 5.15 1.12 -19.74
CA GLY A 354 5.26 -0.34 -19.70
C GLY A 354 6.00 -0.93 -18.50
N MET A 355 6.52 -0.09 -17.57
CA MET A 355 7.11 -0.59 -16.32
C MET A 355 6.05 -1.23 -15.43
N THR A 356 6.42 -2.30 -14.75
CA THR A 356 5.63 -2.85 -13.64
C THR A 356 5.52 -1.85 -12.50
N SER A 357 4.56 -2.07 -11.60
CA SER A 357 4.38 -1.22 -10.44
C SER A 357 4.32 -2.07 -9.17
N SER A 358 5.03 -1.62 -8.12
CA SER A 358 4.95 -2.19 -6.77
C SER A 358 3.80 -1.62 -5.94
N ASN A 359 2.99 -0.76 -6.54
CA ASN A 359 1.87 -0.12 -5.86
C ASN A 359 0.67 -1.06 -5.70
N ASN A 360 -0.15 -0.78 -4.69
CA ASN A 360 -1.48 -1.37 -4.57
C ASN A 360 -2.31 -1.06 -5.83
N VAL A 361 -3.14 -2.00 -6.26
CA VAL A 361 -3.98 -1.89 -7.48
C VAL A 361 -4.89 -0.66 -7.48
N THR A 362 -5.18 -0.11 -6.31
CA THR A 362 -6.05 1.05 -6.13
C THR A 362 -5.33 2.40 -6.27
N SER A 363 -4.01 2.42 -6.46
CA SER A 363 -3.23 3.66 -6.65
C SER A 363 -3.39 4.20 -8.07
N THR A 364 -4.61 4.64 -8.42
CA THR A 364 -5.04 4.98 -9.79
C THR A 364 -5.16 6.48 -10.06
N GLY A 365 -4.78 7.34 -9.08
CA GLY A 365 -4.77 8.79 -9.27
C GLY A 365 -6.14 9.46 -9.17
N ASP A 366 -7.12 8.81 -8.55
CA ASP A 366 -8.48 9.36 -8.43
C ASP A 366 -8.49 10.71 -7.71
N GLY A 367 -7.70 10.86 -6.62
CA GLY A 367 -7.59 12.11 -5.88
C GLY A 367 -6.98 13.24 -6.70
N VAL A 368 -5.92 12.94 -7.45
CA VAL A 368 -5.27 13.90 -8.36
C VAL A 368 -6.25 14.37 -9.43
N ARG A 369 -7.00 13.44 -10.04
CA ARG A 369 -7.98 13.78 -11.07
C ARG A 369 -9.11 14.64 -10.51
N MET A 370 -9.72 14.26 -9.38
CA MET A 370 -10.77 15.06 -8.75
C MET A 370 -10.30 16.46 -8.36
N ALA A 371 -9.07 16.60 -7.89
CA ALA A 371 -8.49 17.90 -7.56
C ALA A 371 -8.28 18.76 -8.81
N LEU A 372 -7.75 18.18 -9.90
CA LEU A 372 -7.62 18.89 -11.20
C LEU A 372 -8.97 19.35 -11.74
N GLU A 373 -9.99 18.50 -11.72
CA GLU A 373 -11.36 18.82 -12.14
C GLU A 373 -11.97 19.94 -11.29
N ALA A 374 -11.57 20.05 -10.02
CA ALA A 374 -11.97 21.11 -9.11
C ALA A 374 -11.16 22.43 -9.27
N GLY A 375 -10.15 22.46 -10.13
CA GLY A 375 -9.31 23.64 -10.38
C GLY A 375 -8.07 23.75 -9.49
N ALA A 376 -7.66 22.65 -8.82
CA ALA A 376 -6.45 22.62 -8.00
C ALA A 376 -5.17 22.68 -8.85
N SER A 377 -4.14 23.29 -8.29
CA SER A 377 -2.78 23.29 -8.83
C SER A 377 -2.06 21.98 -8.51
N MET A 378 -1.15 21.60 -9.40
CA MET A 378 -0.26 20.46 -9.23
C MET A 378 1.19 20.94 -9.09
N THR A 379 1.96 20.21 -8.29
CA THR A 379 3.42 20.41 -8.20
C THR A 379 4.13 19.09 -8.47
N ASP A 380 5.23 19.15 -9.23
CA ASP A 380 6.12 18.02 -9.49
C ASP A 380 5.42 16.76 -10.06
N ILE A 381 4.28 16.91 -10.71
CA ILE A 381 3.39 15.80 -11.11
C ILE A 381 4.07 14.75 -12.00
N ASP A 382 5.13 15.12 -12.74
CA ASP A 382 5.93 14.23 -13.58
C ASP A 382 7.05 13.49 -12.81
N TRP A 383 7.23 13.77 -11.52
CA TRP A 383 8.26 13.11 -10.71
C TRP A 383 7.76 11.81 -10.12
N ILE A 384 8.21 10.75 -10.73
CA ILE A 384 7.85 9.38 -10.37
C ILE A 384 9.13 8.63 -9.98
N GLN A 385 9.15 8.02 -8.81
CA GLN A 385 10.23 7.17 -8.36
C GLN A 385 10.06 5.74 -8.87
N ALA A 386 11.04 5.22 -9.58
CA ALA A 386 11.20 3.80 -9.79
C ALA A 386 12.01 3.19 -8.64
N HIS A 387 11.60 2.02 -8.14
CA HIS A 387 12.42 1.20 -7.27
C HIS A 387 13.25 0.24 -8.12
N PRO A 388 14.58 0.17 -7.93
CA PRO A 388 15.45 -0.61 -8.81
C PRO A 388 15.22 -2.12 -8.72
N THR A 389 14.68 -2.62 -7.61
CA THR A 389 14.58 -4.04 -7.32
C THR A 389 13.13 -4.46 -7.06
N VAL A 390 12.29 -4.41 -8.08
CA VAL A 390 11.01 -5.11 -8.15
C VAL A 390 11.25 -6.44 -8.86
N GLY A 391 10.72 -7.54 -8.34
CA GLY A 391 10.86 -8.86 -8.98
C GLY A 391 10.34 -8.81 -10.42
N LYS A 392 11.17 -9.21 -11.39
CA LYS A 392 10.79 -9.15 -12.81
C LYS A 392 9.56 -10.02 -13.07
N GLY A 393 8.60 -9.46 -13.78
CA GLY A 393 7.32 -10.14 -14.04
C GLY A 393 6.37 -10.21 -12.84
N SER A 394 6.73 -9.60 -11.69
CA SER A 394 5.90 -9.56 -10.49
C SER A 394 5.69 -8.11 -10.01
N ARG A 395 4.90 -7.94 -8.94
CA ARG A 395 4.75 -6.65 -8.24
C ARG A 395 5.53 -6.61 -6.92
N ILE A 396 6.22 -7.70 -6.59
CA ILE A 396 6.85 -7.88 -5.30
C ILE A 396 8.12 -7.06 -5.22
N LEU A 397 8.17 -6.18 -4.23
CA LEU A 397 9.34 -5.39 -3.95
C LEU A 397 10.42 -6.25 -3.27
N ILE A 398 11.58 -6.36 -3.88
CA ILE A 398 12.77 -6.92 -3.21
C ILE A 398 13.39 -5.80 -2.40
N SER A 399 13.31 -5.93 -1.07
CA SER A 399 13.72 -4.89 -0.12
C SER A 399 15.16 -4.41 -0.35
N GLU A 400 15.38 -3.10 -0.17
CA GLU A 400 16.72 -2.51 -0.14
C GLU A 400 17.66 -3.19 0.88
N THR A 401 17.09 -3.78 1.94
CA THR A 401 17.84 -4.54 2.95
C THR A 401 18.67 -5.66 2.32
N VAL A 402 18.18 -6.32 1.26
CA VAL A 402 18.93 -7.40 0.57
C VAL A 402 20.25 -6.87 0.00
N ARG A 403 20.21 -5.70 -0.65
CA ARG A 403 21.42 -5.01 -1.14
C ARG A 403 22.28 -4.51 0.02
N GLY A 404 21.66 -3.92 1.03
CA GLY A 404 22.34 -3.40 2.23
C GLY A 404 23.06 -4.47 3.05
N VAL A 405 22.52 -5.69 3.09
CA VAL A 405 23.15 -6.82 3.83
C VAL A 405 24.29 -7.47 3.04
N GLY A 406 24.37 -7.26 1.71
CA GLY A 406 25.55 -7.76 0.98
C GLY A 406 25.26 -8.36 -0.41
N ALA A 407 24.01 -8.38 -0.88
CA ALA A 407 23.75 -8.89 -2.24
C ALA A 407 24.49 -8.05 -3.30
N VAL A 408 25.00 -8.72 -4.31
CA VAL A 408 25.73 -8.15 -5.45
C VAL A 408 24.79 -8.04 -6.64
N MET A 409 24.75 -6.89 -7.28
CA MET A 409 23.91 -6.65 -8.45
C MET A 409 24.69 -6.90 -9.73
N VAL A 410 24.22 -7.85 -10.53
CA VAL A 410 24.85 -8.23 -11.81
C VAL A 410 23.87 -8.14 -12.97
N ASN A 411 24.36 -7.91 -14.16
CA ASN A 411 23.57 -7.93 -15.39
C ASN A 411 23.35 -9.38 -15.89
N GLU A 412 22.74 -9.54 -17.06
CA GLU A 412 22.44 -10.83 -17.66
C GLU A 412 23.70 -11.69 -17.97
N THR A 413 24.87 -11.09 -18.09
CA THR A 413 26.14 -11.83 -18.28
C THR A 413 26.80 -12.25 -16.97
N GLY A 414 26.31 -11.78 -15.81
CA GLY A 414 26.92 -12.00 -14.50
C GLY A 414 27.93 -10.93 -14.06
N ALA A 415 28.08 -9.83 -14.82
CA ALA A 415 28.98 -8.73 -14.48
C ALA A 415 28.31 -7.67 -13.61
N ARG A 416 29.01 -7.16 -12.56
CA ARG A 416 28.60 -5.95 -11.83
C ARG A 416 28.68 -4.74 -12.76
N PHE A 417 27.80 -3.77 -12.54
CA PHE A 417 27.71 -2.57 -13.39
C PHE A 417 27.39 -1.30 -12.62
N VAL A 418 27.15 -1.38 -11.31
CA VAL A 418 26.75 -0.23 -10.48
C VAL A 418 27.08 -0.45 -9.01
N ASN A 419 27.23 0.63 -8.26
CA ASN A 419 27.18 0.60 -6.80
C ASN A 419 25.78 0.25 -6.33
N GLU A 420 25.59 -0.87 -5.68
CA GLU A 420 24.29 -1.38 -5.22
C GLU A 420 23.63 -0.50 -4.17
N LEU A 421 24.41 0.32 -3.46
CA LEU A 421 23.93 1.21 -2.39
C LEU A 421 23.72 2.66 -2.86
N THR A 422 23.84 2.91 -4.17
CA THR A 422 23.48 4.24 -4.71
C THR A 422 21.97 4.52 -4.59
N THR A 423 21.55 5.75 -4.87
CA THR A 423 20.14 6.16 -4.77
C THR A 423 19.26 5.38 -5.76
N ARG A 424 17.97 5.25 -5.44
CA ARG A 424 16.99 4.45 -6.22
C ARG A 424 16.97 4.84 -7.69
N ASP A 425 16.94 6.13 -7.98
CA ASP A 425 16.93 6.68 -9.32
C ASP A 425 18.20 6.29 -10.11
N ARG A 426 19.39 6.44 -9.51
CA ARG A 426 20.66 6.06 -10.15
C ARG A 426 20.76 4.56 -10.40
N ALA A 427 20.37 3.75 -9.42
CA ALA A 427 20.37 2.29 -9.59
C ALA A 427 19.37 1.86 -10.67
N SER A 428 18.16 2.44 -10.68
CA SER A 428 17.16 2.16 -11.71
C SER A 428 17.64 2.55 -13.10
N ASP A 429 18.23 3.74 -13.25
CA ASP A 429 18.79 4.20 -14.53
C ASP A 429 19.91 3.29 -15.02
N ALA A 430 20.77 2.79 -14.11
CA ALA A 430 21.84 1.85 -14.46
C ALA A 430 21.28 0.51 -14.95
N ILE A 431 20.22 -0.02 -14.32
CA ILE A 431 19.55 -1.25 -14.75
C ILE A 431 18.87 -1.04 -16.11
N LEU A 432 18.17 0.08 -16.31
CA LEU A 432 17.47 0.38 -17.57
C LEU A 432 18.41 0.51 -18.77
N LYS A 433 19.69 0.77 -18.53
CA LYS A 433 20.75 0.81 -19.55
C LYS A 433 21.35 -0.58 -19.87
N GLN A 434 21.06 -1.61 -19.03
CA GLN A 434 21.52 -2.96 -19.32
C GLN A 434 20.68 -3.59 -20.45
N PRO A 435 21.24 -4.52 -21.23
CA PRO A 435 20.46 -5.37 -22.12
C PRO A 435 19.31 -6.03 -21.32
N GLY A 436 18.14 -6.20 -21.93
CA GLY A 436 16.99 -6.76 -21.24
C GLY A 436 16.36 -5.86 -20.17
N ARG A 437 16.98 -4.72 -19.79
CA ARG A 437 16.48 -3.74 -18.80
C ARG A 437 16.16 -4.37 -17.43
N HIS A 438 16.93 -5.37 -17.03
CA HIS A 438 16.83 -6.08 -15.77
C HIS A 438 18.21 -6.40 -15.19
N ALA A 439 18.24 -6.92 -13.98
CA ALA A 439 19.43 -7.34 -13.28
C ALA A 439 19.14 -8.54 -12.39
N TRP A 440 20.17 -9.10 -11.80
CA TRP A 440 20.07 -10.12 -10.78
C TRP A 440 20.71 -9.61 -9.48
N LEU A 441 20.09 -9.94 -8.35
CA LEU A 441 20.72 -9.83 -7.04
C LEU A 441 21.25 -11.21 -6.64
N VAL A 442 22.56 -11.33 -6.57
CA VAL A 442 23.26 -12.58 -6.21
C VAL A 442 23.73 -12.52 -4.77
N PHE A 443 23.50 -13.57 -4.01
CA PHE A 443 23.90 -13.69 -2.61
C PHE A 443 24.05 -15.16 -2.20
N ASP A 444 24.44 -15.40 -0.95
CA ASP A 444 24.76 -16.72 -0.45
C ASP A 444 23.97 -17.11 0.81
N ALA A 445 24.30 -18.26 1.40
CA ALA A 445 23.66 -18.80 2.60
C ALA A 445 23.74 -17.86 3.81
N ASP A 446 24.80 -17.07 3.96
CA ASP A 446 24.96 -16.17 5.11
C ASP A 446 23.98 -14.99 5.02
N LEU A 447 23.77 -14.44 3.81
CA LEU A 447 22.72 -13.43 3.61
C LEU A 447 21.33 -14.04 3.77
N TYR A 448 21.07 -15.23 3.24
CA TYR A 448 19.80 -15.94 3.39
C TYR A 448 19.41 -16.12 4.86
N ALA A 449 20.39 -16.48 5.70
CA ALA A 449 20.18 -16.64 7.14
C ALA A 449 19.90 -15.30 7.85
N LYS A 450 20.62 -14.24 7.45
CA LYS A 450 20.58 -12.93 8.12
C LYS A 450 19.37 -12.09 7.71
N ALA A 451 18.96 -12.12 6.44
CA ALA A 451 17.87 -11.32 5.90
C ALA A 451 16.56 -12.11 5.86
N LYS A 452 15.83 -12.16 6.97
CA LYS A 452 14.62 -13.00 7.14
C LYS A 452 13.59 -12.87 5.99
N MET A 453 13.46 -11.68 5.37
CA MET A 453 12.51 -11.44 4.26
C MET A 453 12.84 -12.27 3.01
N VAL A 454 14.09 -12.70 2.84
CA VAL A 454 14.52 -13.53 1.69
C VAL A 454 13.80 -14.88 1.67
N ARG A 455 13.46 -15.42 2.85
CA ARG A 455 12.67 -16.66 2.97
C ARG A 455 11.28 -16.51 2.37
N GLY A 456 10.68 -15.31 2.45
CA GLY A 456 9.41 -15.03 1.80
C GLY A 456 9.53 -15.05 0.27
N TYR A 457 10.61 -14.51 -0.28
CA TYR A 457 10.87 -14.56 -1.73
C TYR A 457 11.15 -15.98 -2.21
N ASP A 458 11.83 -16.78 -1.41
CA ASP A 458 12.08 -18.21 -1.67
C ASP A 458 10.76 -19.00 -1.71
N HIS A 459 9.92 -18.80 -0.68
CA HIS A 459 8.59 -19.40 -0.60
C HIS A 459 7.69 -19.05 -1.80
N LEU A 460 7.85 -17.84 -2.33
CA LEU A 460 7.14 -17.38 -3.53
C LEU A 460 7.76 -17.90 -4.85
N GLY A 461 8.79 -18.74 -4.78
CA GLY A 461 9.45 -19.32 -5.96
C GLY A 461 10.24 -18.29 -6.79
N MET A 462 10.64 -17.15 -6.19
CA MET A 462 11.34 -16.08 -6.91
C MET A 462 12.85 -16.30 -7.00
N LEU A 463 13.40 -17.23 -6.22
CA LEU A 463 14.84 -17.46 -6.14
C LEU A 463 15.27 -18.59 -7.07
N LYS A 464 16.38 -18.36 -7.78
CA LYS A 464 17.23 -19.43 -8.32
C LYS A 464 18.20 -19.85 -7.22
N LYS A 465 18.50 -21.15 -7.12
CA LYS A 465 19.35 -21.71 -6.07
C LYS A 465 20.28 -22.79 -6.66
N ALA A 466 21.53 -22.80 -6.25
CA ALA A 466 22.49 -23.84 -6.60
C ALA A 466 23.58 -23.99 -5.52
N ASP A 467 24.23 -25.15 -5.48
CA ASP A 467 25.33 -25.41 -4.53
C ASP A 467 26.69 -24.90 -5.02
N THR A 468 26.79 -24.49 -6.30
CA THR A 468 27.97 -23.90 -6.89
C THR A 468 27.66 -22.59 -7.61
N ILE A 469 28.65 -21.72 -7.78
CA ILE A 469 28.52 -20.47 -8.54
C ILE A 469 28.21 -20.78 -10.01
N GLU A 470 28.89 -21.80 -10.58
CA GLU A 470 28.65 -22.27 -11.93
C GLU A 470 27.19 -22.71 -12.13
N GLY A 471 26.69 -23.59 -11.27
CA GLY A 471 25.28 -24.05 -11.33
C GLY A 471 24.27 -22.91 -11.13
N LEU A 472 24.60 -21.89 -10.31
CA LEU A 472 23.73 -20.71 -10.18
C LEU A 472 23.73 -19.88 -11.47
N ALA A 473 24.90 -19.69 -12.10
CA ALA A 473 25.03 -18.98 -13.37
C ALA A 473 24.21 -19.68 -14.47
N GLU A 474 24.32 -20.99 -14.60
CA GLU A 474 23.50 -21.79 -15.53
C GLU A 474 22.00 -21.66 -15.26
N ALA A 475 21.57 -21.78 -14.00
CA ALA A 475 20.16 -21.66 -13.60
C ALA A 475 19.57 -20.26 -13.87
N ALA A 476 20.41 -19.23 -13.90
CA ALA A 476 20.03 -17.84 -14.16
C ALA A 476 20.34 -17.39 -15.61
N GLY A 477 20.94 -18.23 -16.42
CA GLY A 477 21.30 -17.92 -17.82
C GLY A 477 22.48 -16.95 -17.96
N MET A 478 23.39 -16.92 -16.98
CA MET A 478 24.60 -16.09 -16.96
C MET A 478 25.81 -16.86 -17.46
N ASP A 479 26.90 -16.15 -17.81
CA ASP A 479 28.19 -16.76 -18.06
C ASP A 479 28.86 -17.15 -16.73
N PRO A 480 29.14 -18.45 -16.49
CA PRO A 480 29.74 -18.92 -15.23
C PRO A 480 31.09 -18.27 -14.91
N LYS A 481 31.94 -18.07 -15.91
CA LYS A 481 33.27 -17.47 -15.72
C LYS A 481 33.19 -16.00 -15.37
N VAL A 482 32.22 -15.27 -15.95
CA VAL A 482 31.98 -13.86 -15.65
C VAL A 482 31.46 -13.72 -14.23
N LEU A 483 30.48 -14.55 -13.85
CA LEU A 483 29.90 -14.51 -12.50
C LEU A 483 30.95 -14.87 -11.44
N GLU A 484 31.73 -15.94 -11.64
CA GLU A 484 32.79 -16.36 -10.73
C GLU A 484 33.82 -15.25 -10.52
N LYS A 485 34.29 -14.64 -11.63
CA LYS A 485 35.19 -13.49 -11.57
C LYS A 485 34.60 -12.33 -10.79
N THR A 486 33.34 -11.99 -11.07
CA THR A 486 32.61 -10.90 -10.41
C THR A 486 32.56 -11.10 -8.88
N LEU A 487 32.21 -12.29 -8.43
CA LEU A 487 32.13 -12.59 -7.00
C LEU A 487 33.51 -12.67 -6.33
N THR A 488 34.50 -13.16 -7.03
CA THR A 488 35.91 -13.17 -6.58
C THR A 488 36.40 -11.75 -6.37
N ASP A 489 36.22 -10.86 -7.36
CA ASP A 489 36.63 -9.47 -7.28
C ASP A 489 35.88 -8.74 -6.14
N TYR A 490 34.57 -8.93 -6.01
CA TYR A 490 33.76 -8.35 -4.93
C TYR A 490 34.26 -8.78 -3.54
N ASN A 491 34.56 -10.08 -3.37
CA ASN A 491 35.10 -10.62 -2.11
C ASN A 491 36.48 -10.06 -1.79
N ALA A 492 37.33 -9.86 -2.80
CA ALA A 492 38.63 -9.22 -2.65
C ALA A 492 38.50 -7.75 -2.24
N TYR A 493 37.60 -6.96 -2.86
CA TYR A 493 37.32 -5.58 -2.45
C TYR A 493 36.81 -5.51 -1.01
N ARG A 494 35.92 -6.44 -0.65
CA ARG A 494 35.44 -6.54 0.73
C ARG A 494 36.58 -6.80 1.71
N ALA A 495 37.48 -7.74 1.41
CA ALA A 495 38.63 -8.04 2.27
C ALA A 495 39.59 -6.84 2.40
N LYS A 496 39.75 -6.08 1.31
CA LYS A 496 40.52 -4.83 1.28
C LYS A 496 39.85 -3.67 2.02
N GLY A 497 38.50 -3.74 2.27
CA GLY A 497 37.72 -2.68 2.87
C GLY A 497 37.36 -1.52 1.91
N HIS A 498 37.61 -1.67 0.60
CA HIS A 498 37.36 -0.66 -0.42
C HIS A 498 36.96 -1.29 -1.76
N ASP A 499 35.88 -0.82 -2.34
CA ASP A 499 35.39 -1.22 -3.67
C ASP A 499 36.00 -0.33 -4.76
N ASP A 500 37.08 -0.79 -5.38
CA ASP A 500 37.79 -0.04 -6.40
C ASP A 500 36.99 0.12 -7.70
N ALA A 501 36.00 -0.76 -7.95
CA ALA A 501 35.25 -0.77 -9.19
C ALA A 501 34.07 0.22 -9.22
N PHE A 502 33.29 0.28 -8.15
CA PHE A 502 32.07 1.05 -8.11
C PHE A 502 31.94 1.93 -6.88
N GLY A 503 32.90 1.91 -5.96
CA GLY A 503 32.90 2.74 -4.75
C GLY A 503 31.75 2.41 -3.79
N ARG A 504 31.37 1.15 -3.67
CA ARG A 504 30.34 0.72 -2.72
C ARG A 504 30.86 0.93 -1.29
N PRO A 505 30.16 1.73 -0.45
CA PRO A 505 30.70 2.17 0.83
C PRO A 505 30.67 1.09 1.92
N ASP A 506 29.82 0.06 1.77
CA ASP A 506 29.65 -0.99 2.77
C ASP A 506 29.43 -2.35 2.12
N MET A 507 30.24 -3.32 2.51
CA MET A 507 30.26 -4.70 2.02
C MET A 507 30.24 -5.68 3.22
N PRO A 508 29.11 -5.78 3.97
CA PRO A 508 29.10 -6.49 5.26
C PRO A 508 29.27 -8.00 5.14
N LEU A 509 28.83 -8.61 4.03
CA LEU A 509 28.96 -10.04 3.79
C LEU A 509 29.73 -10.31 2.50
N ALA A 510 30.50 -11.40 2.49
CA ALA A 510 31.03 -12.01 1.27
C ALA A 510 29.92 -12.79 0.55
N VAL A 511 30.16 -13.19 -0.68
CA VAL A 511 29.34 -14.18 -1.40
C VAL A 511 30.23 -15.37 -1.69
N ALA A 512 30.32 -16.33 -0.73
CA ALA A 512 31.32 -17.41 -0.76
C ALA A 512 30.80 -18.74 -0.20
N LYS A 513 29.63 -18.78 0.45
CA LYS A 513 29.12 -19.93 1.18
C LYS A 513 27.86 -20.52 0.54
N ALA A 514 27.98 -21.76 0.05
CA ALA A 514 26.84 -22.48 -0.52
C ALA A 514 25.71 -22.70 0.51
N PRO A 515 24.47 -22.81 0.06
CA PRO A 515 24.02 -22.61 -1.31
C PRO A 515 24.01 -21.12 -1.73
N PHE A 516 24.15 -20.91 -3.04
CA PHE A 516 24.09 -19.60 -3.67
C PHE A 516 22.69 -19.34 -4.22
N TYR A 517 22.28 -18.07 -4.25
CA TYR A 517 20.95 -17.65 -4.66
C TYR A 517 21.02 -16.47 -5.63
N ALA A 518 20.05 -16.38 -6.52
CA ALA A 518 19.84 -15.22 -7.36
C ALA A 518 18.35 -14.89 -7.47
N VAL A 519 18.00 -13.60 -7.43
CA VAL A 519 16.64 -13.12 -7.72
C VAL A 519 16.68 -12.12 -8.87
N GLU A 520 15.82 -12.37 -9.88
CA GLU A 520 15.70 -11.49 -11.03
C GLU A 520 14.87 -10.26 -10.68
N VAL A 521 15.41 -9.08 -10.97
CA VAL A 521 14.80 -7.78 -10.62
C VAL A 521 14.81 -6.83 -11.82
N ALA A 522 13.82 -5.96 -11.86
CA ALA A 522 13.75 -4.85 -12.80
C ALA A 522 13.24 -3.59 -12.08
N PRO A 523 13.55 -2.39 -12.59
CA PRO A 523 12.94 -1.18 -12.06
C PRO A 523 11.42 -1.21 -12.21
N GLY A 524 10.71 -0.81 -11.17
CA GLY A 524 9.24 -0.71 -11.16
C GLY A 524 8.77 0.59 -10.51
N ILE A 525 7.62 1.08 -10.96
CA ILE A 525 6.98 2.26 -10.38
C ILE A 525 6.72 2.01 -8.90
N HIS A 526 7.16 2.96 -8.06
CA HIS A 526 7.11 2.76 -6.60
C HIS A 526 6.43 3.87 -5.84
N HIS A 527 6.62 5.13 -6.24
CA HIS A 527 6.05 6.29 -5.56
C HIS A 527 5.91 7.46 -6.53
N THR A 528 4.82 8.18 -6.46
CA THR A 528 4.67 9.46 -7.13
C THR A 528 5.03 10.56 -6.13
N MET A 529 6.12 11.34 -6.40
CA MET A 529 6.54 12.43 -5.52
C MET A 529 5.74 13.69 -5.77
N GLY A 530 5.20 13.83 -6.97
CA GLY A 530 4.35 14.94 -7.35
C GLY A 530 2.88 14.65 -7.19
N GLY A 531 2.09 15.70 -7.11
CA GLY A 531 0.65 15.65 -6.89
C GLY A 531 0.05 17.01 -6.66
N VAL A 532 -0.99 17.07 -5.85
CA VAL A 532 -1.70 18.30 -5.50
C VAL A 532 -0.80 19.25 -4.73
N ALA A 533 -0.76 20.52 -5.13
CA ALA A 533 -0.04 21.56 -4.42
C ALA A 533 -0.77 21.94 -3.13
N VAL A 534 -0.03 22.05 -2.02
CA VAL A 534 -0.59 22.33 -0.70
C VAL A 534 0.18 23.41 0.04
N THR A 535 -0.50 24.08 0.97
CA THR A 535 0.13 24.97 1.98
C THR A 535 0.77 24.14 3.10
N THR A 536 1.47 24.83 4.00
CA THR A 536 1.98 24.27 5.26
C THR A 536 0.86 23.77 6.18
N GLU A 537 -0.35 24.26 6.04
CA GLU A 537 -1.56 23.84 6.76
C GLU A 537 -2.30 22.71 6.05
N SER A 538 -1.71 22.14 4.97
CA SER A 538 -2.30 21.08 4.13
C SER A 538 -3.54 21.51 3.32
N GLU A 539 -3.79 22.84 3.18
CA GLU A 539 -4.83 23.35 2.31
C GLU A 539 -4.42 23.18 0.84
N VAL A 540 -5.33 22.74 0.00
CA VAL A 540 -5.07 22.62 -1.45
C VAL A 540 -5.04 23.99 -2.10
N LEU A 541 -4.08 24.20 -2.98
CA LEU A 541 -3.92 25.45 -3.75
C LEU A 541 -4.62 25.37 -5.11
N ASP A 542 -5.28 26.47 -5.49
CA ASP A 542 -5.81 26.67 -6.85
C ASP A 542 -4.69 27.04 -7.85
N ILE A 543 -5.05 27.21 -9.13
CA ILE A 543 -4.10 27.61 -10.19
C ILE A 543 -3.53 29.03 -10.01
N GLN A 544 -4.09 29.86 -9.12
CA GLN A 544 -3.56 31.16 -8.73
C GLN A 544 -2.74 31.08 -7.41
N SER A 545 -2.44 29.88 -6.93
CA SER A 545 -1.74 29.64 -5.67
C SER A 545 -2.47 30.17 -4.42
N ARG A 546 -3.78 30.19 -4.43
CA ARG A 546 -4.64 30.55 -3.30
C ARG A 546 -5.22 29.28 -2.67
N PRO A 547 -5.36 29.21 -1.32
CA PRO A 547 -6.06 28.10 -0.70
C PRO A 547 -7.49 27.94 -1.25
N MET A 548 -7.87 26.71 -1.58
CA MET A 548 -9.24 26.34 -1.93
C MET A 548 -10.05 26.08 -0.65
N PRO A 549 -11.04 26.93 -0.31
CA PRO A 549 -11.75 26.77 0.95
C PRO A 549 -12.43 25.41 1.06
N GLY A 550 -12.30 24.75 2.20
CA GLY A 550 -12.88 23.44 2.46
C GLY A 550 -12.16 22.26 1.81
N LEU A 551 -11.01 22.45 1.16
CA LEU A 551 -10.25 21.36 0.55
C LEU A 551 -8.84 21.23 1.14
N TYR A 552 -8.52 20.05 1.64
CA TYR A 552 -7.24 19.67 2.24
C TYR A 552 -6.68 18.43 1.56
N ALA A 553 -5.37 18.20 1.64
CA ALA A 553 -4.76 16.99 1.11
C ALA A 553 -3.54 16.55 1.93
N ALA A 554 -3.27 15.23 1.98
CA ALA A 554 -2.12 14.67 2.69
C ALA A 554 -1.64 13.34 2.11
N GLY A 555 -0.35 13.06 2.27
CA GLY A 555 0.31 11.84 1.81
C GLY A 555 0.58 11.84 0.31
N GLU A 556 0.71 10.67 -0.31
CA GLU A 556 1.20 10.50 -1.69
C GLU A 556 0.34 11.20 -2.78
N VAL A 557 -0.85 11.70 -2.45
CA VAL A 557 -1.66 12.53 -3.36
C VAL A 557 -1.11 13.94 -3.52
N THR A 558 -0.25 14.40 -2.60
CA THR A 558 0.36 15.72 -2.59
C THR A 558 1.78 15.71 -3.18
N GLY A 559 2.24 16.86 -3.67
CA GLY A 559 3.61 17.08 -4.11
C GLY A 559 4.39 18.01 -3.19
N GLY A 560 5.67 18.23 -3.49
CA GLY A 560 6.56 19.19 -2.84
C GLY A 560 7.42 18.62 -1.71
N VAL A 561 6.95 17.70 -0.90
CA VAL A 561 7.70 17.17 0.27
C VAL A 561 8.98 16.45 -0.13
N HIS A 562 8.93 15.62 -1.17
CA HIS A 562 9.99 14.65 -1.46
C HIS A 562 10.99 15.09 -2.55
N GLY A 563 10.69 16.15 -3.27
CA GLY A 563 11.50 16.59 -4.39
C GLY A 563 11.62 15.52 -5.48
N PHE A 564 12.72 15.54 -6.22
CA PHE A 564 12.91 14.63 -7.36
C PHE A 564 13.05 13.15 -6.99
N ASN A 565 13.51 12.84 -5.76
CA ASN A 565 13.72 11.46 -5.31
C ASN A 565 13.53 11.34 -3.80
N ARG A 566 12.61 10.47 -3.39
CA ARG A 566 12.23 10.28 -2.00
C ARG A 566 13.18 9.34 -1.26
N LEU A 567 13.60 9.74 -0.06
CA LEU A 567 14.33 8.86 0.85
C LEU A 567 13.42 7.80 1.48
N GLY A 568 13.98 6.61 1.71
CA GLY A 568 13.29 5.53 2.43
C GLY A 568 12.86 5.96 3.82
N GLY A 569 11.61 5.64 4.23
CA GLY A 569 11.05 6.02 5.52
C GLY A 569 10.32 7.37 5.57
N ASN A 570 10.66 8.32 4.69
CA ASN A 570 10.02 9.65 4.69
C ASN A 570 8.54 9.60 4.30
N ALA A 571 8.13 8.74 3.35
CA ALA A 571 6.72 8.66 2.98
C ALA A 571 5.82 8.17 4.12
N VAL A 572 6.32 7.27 4.98
CA VAL A 572 5.55 6.82 6.14
C VAL A 572 5.40 7.95 7.16
N ALA A 573 6.48 8.73 7.40
CA ALA A 573 6.43 9.91 8.26
C ALA A 573 5.48 10.98 7.70
N ASP A 574 5.57 11.26 6.40
CA ASP A 574 4.70 12.19 5.67
C ASP A 574 3.21 11.85 5.87
N THR A 575 2.81 10.59 5.65
CA THR A 575 1.40 10.19 5.83
C THR A 575 0.87 10.40 7.25
N VAL A 576 1.72 10.35 8.27
CA VAL A 576 1.32 10.57 9.66
C VAL A 576 1.32 12.06 9.99
N VAL A 577 2.40 12.77 9.68
CA VAL A 577 2.54 14.19 9.99
C VAL A 577 1.48 15.00 9.27
N PHE A 578 1.44 14.93 7.94
CA PHE A 578 0.49 15.72 7.15
C PHE A 578 -0.93 15.18 7.22
N GLY A 579 -1.12 13.86 7.43
CA GLY A 579 -2.45 13.31 7.69
C GLY A 579 -3.10 13.92 8.92
N ARG A 580 -2.37 13.99 10.05
CA ARG A 580 -2.83 14.65 11.28
C ARG A 580 -3.14 16.12 11.04
N ARG A 581 -2.21 16.86 10.44
CA ARG A 581 -2.37 18.28 10.14
C ARG A 581 -3.61 18.56 9.30
N ALA A 582 -3.78 17.81 8.20
CA ALA A 582 -4.94 17.96 7.34
C ALA A 582 -6.25 17.70 8.09
N GLY A 583 -6.29 16.68 8.95
CA GLY A 583 -7.46 16.38 9.78
C GLY A 583 -7.76 17.46 10.81
N GLU A 584 -6.75 17.95 11.53
CA GLU A 584 -6.88 19.01 12.53
C GLU A 584 -7.36 20.33 11.89
N HIS A 585 -6.76 20.74 10.77
CA HIS A 585 -7.11 21.99 10.08
C HIS A 585 -8.48 21.90 9.38
N ALA A 586 -8.79 20.75 8.76
CA ALA A 586 -10.11 20.52 8.16
C ALA A 586 -11.22 20.57 9.23
N ALA A 587 -11.01 19.95 10.39
CA ALA A 587 -11.95 20.00 11.50
C ALA A 587 -12.12 21.41 12.05
N LYS A 588 -11.02 22.12 12.27
CA LYS A 588 -11.05 23.53 12.72
C LYS A 588 -11.90 24.38 11.75
N TYR A 589 -11.57 24.32 10.45
CA TYR A 589 -12.33 25.04 9.42
C TYR A 589 -13.81 24.67 9.45
N ALA A 590 -14.13 23.38 9.50
CA ALA A 590 -15.50 22.90 9.44
C ALA A 590 -16.33 23.31 10.67
N LEU A 591 -15.74 23.34 11.86
CA LEU A 591 -16.42 23.72 13.11
C LEU A 591 -16.59 25.24 13.24
N GLU A 592 -15.77 26.04 12.57
CA GLU A 592 -15.92 27.49 12.46
C GLU A 592 -17.02 27.90 11.45
N GLN A 593 -17.40 27.00 10.53
CA GLN A 593 -18.54 27.23 9.62
C GLN A 593 -19.86 27.01 10.36
N LYS A 594 -20.62 28.08 10.60
CA LYS A 594 -21.94 28.06 11.27
C LYS A 594 -23.04 27.50 10.37
#